data_70984ab9e7df5ae6c2df56737a2e0ee7
#
_entry.id   70984ab9e7df5ae6c2df56737a2e0ee7
#
_cell.length_a   1.000
_cell.length_b   1.000
_cell.length_c   1.000
_cell.angle_alpha   90.00
_cell.angle_beta   90.00
_cell.angle_gamma   90.00
#
_symmetry.space_group_name_H-M   'P 1'
#
loop_
_entity.id
_entity.type
_entity.pdbx_description
1 polymer ?
#
loop_
_entity_poly.entity_id
_entity_poly.type
_entity_poly.pdbx_seq_one_letter_code
_entity_poly.pdbx_strand_id
1 'polypeptide(L)'
;MIKHIFFSLLFFLTLNASLASPAILGMRERAEVIDHWLQTRVSTVLPELMKRSQIDMWVLISREYNEDPVIRTFLPSTWQSARRRTILLIYNPGNDQPLETLAVARYDVGDIFKKAWDKELHGEQWKRLADLIEERDPKRIGINYSETFALADGITKTEYDLFHQTLPNYLRERVVSAE
;
A
#
# COMPACT_ATOMS: atom_id res chain seq x y z
N MET A 1 -64.11 19.24 -18.88
CA MET A 1 -62.98 20.10 -18.41
C MET A 1 -62.22 19.52 -17.25
N ILE A 2 -62.82 18.89 -16.26
CA ILE A 2 -62.11 18.35 -15.07
C ILE A 2 -61.14 17.20 -15.36
N LYS A 3 -61.47 16.29 -16.32
CA LYS A 3 -60.59 15.15 -16.67
C LYS A 3 -59.25 15.55 -17.30
N HIS A 4 -59.16 16.66 -18.02
CA HIS A 4 -57.92 17.12 -18.64
C HIS A 4 -57.02 17.83 -17.65
N ILE A 5 -57.55 18.45 -16.61
CA ILE A 5 -56.78 19.08 -15.54
C ILE A 5 -56.08 18.04 -14.67
N PHE A 6 -56.72 16.88 -14.41
CA PHE A 6 -56.10 15.80 -13.64
C PHE A 6 -54.94 15.13 -14.39
N PHE A 7 -55.06 14.99 -15.71
CA PHE A 7 -54.00 14.40 -16.54
C PHE A 7 -52.78 15.32 -16.66
N SER A 8 -52.97 16.63 -16.77
CA SER A 8 -51.88 17.61 -16.76
C SER A 8 -51.17 17.69 -15.41
N LEU A 9 -51.91 17.54 -14.29
CA LEU A 9 -51.32 17.57 -12.98
C LEU A 9 -50.45 16.31 -12.68
N LEU A 10 -50.92 15.15 -13.20
CA LEU A 10 -50.15 13.90 -13.09
C LEU A 10 -48.87 13.91 -13.92
N PHE A 11 -48.89 14.56 -15.09
CA PHE A 11 -47.72 14.72 -15.97
C PHE A 11 -46.66 15.65 -15.33
N PHE A 12 -47.09 16.70 -14.62
CA PHE A 12 -46.14 17.57 -13.90
C PHE A 12 -45.54 16.92 -12.64
N LEU A 13 -46.23 15.96 -12.01
CA LEU A 13 -45.66 15.25 -10.85
C LEU A 13 -44.59 14.23 -11.24
N THR A 14 -44.59 13.73 -12.46
CA THR A 14 -43.58 12.75 -12.92
C THR A 14 -42.28 13.39 -13.45
N LEU A 15 -42.27 14.71 -13.66
CA LEU A 15 -41.10 15.41 -14.20
C LEU A 15 -40.11 15.86 -13.15
N ASN A 16 -40.39 15.63 -11.86
CA ASN A 16 -39.46 15.87 -10.76
C ASN A 16 -38.69 14.60 -10.33
N ALA A 17 -38.50 13.64 -11.23
CA ALA A 17 -37.38 12.71 -11.08
C ALA A 17 -36.09 13.52 -11.27
N SER A 18 -35.67 14.16 -10.20
CA SER A 18 -34.39 14.82 -10.09
C SER A 18 -33.36 13.78 -10.56
N LEU A 19 -32.74 14.02 -11.69
CA LEU A 19 -31.49 13.37 -12.05
C LEU A 19 -30.49 13.83 -10.99
N ALA A 20 -30.51 13.15 -9.83
CA ALA A 20 -29.50 13.34 -8.84
C ALA A 20 -28.17 13.01 -9.51
N SER A 21 -27.45 14.02 -9.95
CA SER A 21 -26.06 13.85 -10.31
C SER A 21 -25.39 13.10 -9.17
N PRO A 22 -24.59 12.07 -9.43
CA PRO A 22 -23.90 11.37 -8.36
C PRO A 22 -23.19 12.43 -7.53
N ALA A 23 -23.55 12.51 -6.24
CA ALA A 23 -22.98 13.51 -5.36
C ALA A 23 -21.46 13.30 -5.32
N ILE A 24 -20.70 14.33 -5.66
CA ILE A 24 -19.24 14.30 -5.53
C ILE A 24 -18.95 14.24 -4.03
N LEU A 25 -18.29 13.17 -3.60
CA LEU A 25 -17.94 12.98 -2.19
C LEU A 25 -17.07 14.13 -1.67
N GLY A 26 -17.36 14.59 -0.47
CA GLY A 26 -16.52 15.52 0.26
C GLY A 26 -15.15 14.91 0.60
N MET A 27 -14.18 15.75 0.99
CA MET A 27 -12.80 15.28 1.24
C MET A 27 -12.71 14.21 2.34
N ARG A 28 -13.53 14.31 3.38
CA ARG A 28 -13.58 13.33 4.48
C ARG A 28 -14.12 11.99 3.98
N GLU A 29 -15.21 12.00 3.25
CA GLU A 29 -15.82 10.79 2.69
C GLU A 29 -14.89 10.11 1.69
N ARG A 30 -14.14 10.89 0.90
CA ARG A 30 -13.10 10.33 0.01
C ARG A 30 -11.98 9.66 0.79
N ALA A 31 -11.55 10.26 1.90
CA ALA A 31 -10.54 9.69 2.78
C ALA A 31 -10.99 8.33 3.32
N GLU A 32 -12.22 8.22 3.80
CA GLU A 32 -12.80 6.97 4.29
C GLU A 32 -12.84 5.88 3.20
N VAL A 33 -13.23 6.26 1.97
CA VAL A 33 -13.23 5.34 0.81
C VAL A 33 -11.82 4.86 0.48
N ILE A 34 -10.84 5.76 0.45
CA ILE A 34 -9.44 5.42 0.15
C ILE A 34 -8.88 4.45 1.18
N ASP A 35 -9.08 4.72 2.47
CA ASP A 35 -8.58 3.87 3.56
C ASP A 35 -9.29 2.50 3.57
N HIS A 36 -10.60 2.47 3.30
CA HIS A 36 -11.34 1.22 3.12
C HIS A 36 -10.81 0.39 1.93
N TRP A 37 -10.55 1.02 0.79
CA TRP A 37 -9.98 0.33 -0.37
C TRP A 37 -8.57 -0.19 -0.10
N LEU A 38 -7.76 0.59 0.62
CA LEU A 38 -6.42 0.15 1.03
C LEU A 38 -6.52 -1.10 1.91
N GLN A 39 -7.39 -1.10 2.92
CA GLN A 39 -7.61 -2.24 3.79
C GLN A 39 -8.09 -3.48 3.01
N THR A 40 -9.09 -3.31 2.15
CA THR A 40 -9.62 -4.39 1.30
C THR A 40 -8.54 -4.97 0.41
N ARG A 41 -7.75 -4.12 -0.26
CA ARG A 41 -6.65 -4.55 -1.15
C ARG A 41 -5.60 -5.36 -0.40
N VAL A 42 -5.18 -4.91 0.77
CA VAL A 42 -4.16 -5.60 1.57
C VAL A 42 -4.68 -6.94 2.11
N SER A 43 -5.97 -7.02 2.48
CA SER A 43 -6.52 -8.25 3.06
C SER A 43 -7.01 -9.28 2.04
N THR A 44 -7.34 -8.87 0.80
CA THR A 44 -7.94 -9.78 -0.19
C THR A 44 -7.11 -9.95 -1.45
N VAL A 45 -6.63 -8.86 -2.05
CA VAL A 45 -5.94 -8.89 -3.34
C VAL A 45 -4.46 -9.25 -3.18
N LEU A 46 -3.80 -8.63 -2.21
CA LEU A 46 -2.36 -8.75 -2.04
C LEU A 46 -1.88 -10.16 -1.68
N PRO A 47 -2.57 -10.94 -0.82
CA PRO A 47 -2.16 -12.32 -0.55
C PRO A 47 -2.11 -13.17 -1.81
N GLU A 48 -3.11 -13.06 -2.68
CA GLU A 48 -3.17 -13.80 -3.95
C GLU A 48 -2.10 -13.34 -4.95
N LEU A 49 -1.81 -12.03 -5.00
CA LEU A 49 -0.73 -11.50 -5.84
C LEU A 49 0.63 -12.04 -5.39
N MET A 50 0.94 -11.98 -4.12
CA MET A 50 2.21 -12.49 -3.56
C MET A 50 2.36 -13.99 -3.79
N LYS A 51 1.30 -14.76 -3.58
CA LYS A 51 1.27 -16.18 -3.86
C LYS A 51 1.54 -16.50 -5.35
N ARG A 52 0.84 -15.79 -6.25
CA ARG A 52 1.01 -15.97 -7.71
C ARG A 52 2.40 -15.60 -8.18
N SER A 53 3.00 -14.55 -7.63
CA SER A 53 4.36 -14.08 -7.94
C SER A 53 5.44 -14.84 -7.18
N GLN A 54 5.04 -15.76 -6.29
CA GLN A 54 5.96 -16.53 -5.43
C GLN A 54 6.88 -15.62 -4.60
N ILE A 55 6.38 -14.49 -4.12
CA ILE A 55 7.10 -13.55 -3.25
C ILE A 55 6.59 -13.77 -1.83
N ASP A 56 7.49 -14.18 -0.92
CA ASP A 56 7.14 -14.38 0.48
C ASP A 56 7.19 -13.07 1.26
N MET A 57 8.10 -12.18 0.87
CA MET A 57 8.24 -10.87 1.49
C MET A 57 8.40 -9.79 0.43
N TRP A 58 7.64 -8.70 0.57
CA TRP A 58 7.78 -7.52 -0.27
C TRP A 58 8.24 -6.34 0.57
N VAL A 59 9.35 -5.73 0.17
CA VAL A 59 9.94 -4.58 0.87
C VAL A 59 9.87 -3.35 -0.04
N LEU A 60 9.08 -2.36 0.37
CA LEU A 60 8.96 -1.08 -0.31
C LEU A 60 9.80 -0.05 0.44
N ILE A 61 10.73 0.57 -0.25
CA ILE A 61 11.65 1.55 0.34
C ILE A 61 11.52 2.86 -0.43
N SER A 62 11.16 3.91 0.28
CA SER A 62 10.93 5.20 -0.35
C SER A 62 11.44 6.36 0.51
N ARG A 63 11.82 7.44 -0.16
CA ARG A 63 12.23 8.69 0.49
C ARG A 63 11.23 9.80 0.19
N GLU A 64 11.05 10.67 1.15
CA GLU A 64 10.30 11.91 0.99
C GLU A 64 10.83 12.71 -0.21
N TYR A 65 9.93 13.18 -1.06
CA TYR A 65 10.17 13.90 -2.33
C TYR A 65 10.76 13.04 -3.47
N ASN A 66 10.95 11.75 -3.26
CA ASN A 66 11.35 10.81 -4.30
C ASN A 66 10.71 9.46 -4.03
N GLU A 67 9.38 9.48 -4.08
CA GLU A 67 8.56 8.33 -3.73
C GLU A 67 8.49 7.33 -4.87
N ASP A 68 8.64 6.07 -4.48
CA ASP A 68 8.26 4.93 -5.29
C ASP A 68 6.76 5.05 -5.69
N PRO A 69 6.40 4.94 -6.97
CA PRO A 69 5.00 5.01 -7.39
C PRO A 69 4.09 4.01 -6.68
N VAL A 70 4.61 2.83 -6.35
CA VAL A 70 3.84 1.76 -5.69
C VAL A 70 3.58 2.09 -4.23
N ILE A 71 4.52 2.69 -3.50
CA ILE A 71 4.32 3.01 -2.08
C ILE A 71 3.11 3.93 -1.86
N ARG A 72 2.83 4.82 -2.83
CA ARG A 72 1.66 5.70 -2.77
C ARG A 72 0.34 4.94 -2.67
N THR A 73 0.30 3.73 -3.21
CA THR A 73 -0.89 2.87 -3.14
C THR A 73 -1.10 2.23 -1.77
N PHE A 74 -0.11 2.32 -0.88
CA PHE A 74 -0.11 1.79 0.48
C PHE A 74 -0.16 2.86 1.56
N LEU A 75 -0.08 4.15 1.17
CA LEU A 75 -0.19 5.24 2.13
C LEU A 75 -1.66 5.49 2.50
N PRO A 76 -1.96 5.82 3.76
CA PRO A 76 -3.30 6.19 4.18
C PRO A 76 -3.72 7.52 3.53
N SER A 77 -5.01 7.76 3.42
CA SER A 77 -5.58 8.97 2.81
C SER A 77 -5.07 10.30 3.37
N THR A 78 -4.62 10.29 4.63
CA THR A 78 -4.05 11.45 5.31
C THR A 78 -2.59 11.73 4.97
N TRP A 79 -1.94 10.82 4.22
CA TRP A 79 -0.55 10.96 3.81
C TRP A 79 -0.47 11.27 2.32
N GLN A 80 0.01 12.45 1.97
CA GLN A 80 0.21 12.86 0.58
C GLN A 80 1.56 12.37 0.02
N SER A 81 2.51 12.04 0.89
CA SER A 81 3.86 11.60 0.56
C SER A 81 4.42 10.69 1.64
N ALA A 82 5.47 9.94 1.32
CA ALA A 82 6.31 9.29 2.32
C ALA A 82 6.94 10.33 3.27
N ARG A 83 7.33 9.91 4.46
CA ARG A 83 8.00 10.79 5.43
C ARG A 83 9.44 10.36 5.60
N ARG A 84 10.41 11.24 5.28
CA ARG A 84 11.84 10.95 5.33
C ARG A 84 12.15 9.66 4.58
N ARG A 85 12.61 8.59 5.26
CA ARG A 85 12.66 7.24 4.72
C ARG A 85 11.52 6.44 5.33
N THR A 86 10.58 6.02 4.50
CA THR A 86 9.50 5.10 4.84
C THR A 86 9.83 3.73 4.25
N ILE A 87 9.91 2.71 5.07
CA ILE A 87 10.09 1.32 4.65
C ILE A 87 8.87 0.55 5.11
N LEU A 88 8.16 -0.05 4.16
CA LEU A 88 7.05 -0.95 4.42
C LEU A 88 7.50 -2.39 4.13
N LEU A 89 7.25 -3.28 5.06
CA LEU A 89 7.51 -4.70 4.93
C LEU A 89 6.20 -5.44 4.98
N ILE A 90 5.95 -6.24 3.96
CA ILE A 90 4.78 -7.11 3.84
C ILE A 90 5.28 -8.54 3.76
N TYR A 91 4.91 -9.35 4.73
CA TYR A 91 5.32 -10.74 4.80
C TYR A 91 4.12 -11.68 4.75
N ASN A 92 4.21 -12.67 3.88
CA ASN A 92 3.24 -13.74 3.76
C ASN A 92 3.77 -14.98 4.49
N PRO A 93 3.26 -15.31 5.68
CA PRO A 93 3.70 -16.48 6.42
C PRO A 93 3.24 -17.80 5.80
N GLY A 94 2.38 -17.76 4.77
CA GLY A 94 1.79 -18.94 4.17
C GLY A 94 0.67 -19.56 5.01
N ASN A 95 0.21 -20.76 4.61
CA ASN A 95 -0.81 -21.53 5.34
C ASN A 95 -2.09 -20.76 5.62
N ASP A 96 -2.53 -19.92 4.67
CA ASP A 96 -3.74 -19.07 4.77
C ASP A 96 -3.75 -18.12 5.98
N GLN A 97 -2.59 -17.82 6.53
CA GLN A 97 -2.43 -16.83 7.57
C GLN A 97 -2.54 -15.42 6.97
N PRO A 98 -3.05 -14.43 7.72
CA PRO A 98 -3.07 -13.06 7.26
C PRO A 98 -1.65 -12.52 7.03
N LEU A 99 -1.52 -11.60 6.07
CA LEU A 99 -0.25 -10.92 5.83
C LEU A 99 0.17 -10.14 7.09
N GLU A 100 1.45 -10.21 7.40
CA GLU A 100 2.06 -9.33 8.37
C GLU A 100 2.51 -8.05 7.67
N THR A 101 2.09 -6.89 8.18
CA THR A 101 2.36 -5.58 7.59
C THR A 101 3.05 -4.68 8.60
N LEU A 102 4.30 -4.35 8.34
CA LEU A 102 5.16 -3.60 9.25
C LEU A 102 5.68 -2.31 8.60
N ALA A 103 5.73 -1.25 9.39
CA ALA A 103 6.46 -0.03 9.06
C ALA A 103 7.78 -0.02 9.81
N VAL A 104 8.90 -0.15 9.10
CA VAL A 104 10.22 0.08 9.69
C VAL A 104 10.44 1.59 9.81
N ALA A 105 9.60 2.18 10.64
CA ALA A 105 9.51 3.60 10.91
C ALA A 105 9.22 3.80 12.41
N ARG A 106 9.38 5.05 12.90
CA ARG A 106 9.12 5.41 14.31
C ARG A 106 7.64 5.52 14.66
N TYR A 107 6.75 5.32 13.70
CA TYR A 107 5.31 5.51 13.79
C TYR A 107 4.60 4.50 12.90
N ASP A 108 3.33 4.27 13.19
CA ASP A 108 2.44 3.50 12.32
C ASP A 108 2.22 4.26 11.00
N VAL A 109 2.06 3.53 9.89
CA VAL A 109 1.62 4.09 8.61
C VAL A 109 0.17 3.69 8.40
N GLY A 110 -0.70 4.60 8.77
CA GLY A 110 -2.14 4.33 8.88
C GLY A 110 -2.45 3.23 9.89
N ASP A 111 -3.58 2.57 9.69
CA ASP A 111 -4.03 1.49 10.56
C ASP A 111 -3.44 0.12 10.17
N ILE A 112 -2.87 0.02 8.98
CA ILE A 112 -2.43 -1.25 8.39
C ILE A 112 -0.99 -1.58 8.78
N PHE A 113 -0.06 -0.64 8.58
CA PHE A 113 1.35 -0.92 8.83
C PHE A 113 1.75 -0.49 10.24
N LYS A 114 2.02 -1.46 11.09
CA LYS A 114 2.39 -1.19 12.48
C LYS A 114 3.86 -0.87 12.64
N LYS A 115 4.15 0.11 13.52
CA LYS A 115 5.52 0.50 13.87
C LYS A 115 6.34 -0.72 14.27
N ALA A 116 7.48 -0.92 13.60
CA ALA A 116 8.41 -2.02 13.86
C ALA A 116 9.84 -1.56 14.16
N TRP A 117 10.07 -0.25 14.21
CA TRP A 117 11.37 0.32 14.52
C TRP A 117 11.28 1.38 15.61
N ASP A 118 12.16 1.23 16.58
CA ASP A 118 12.44 2.23 17.61
C ASP A 118 13.95 2.43 17.67
N LYS A 119 14.41 3.67 17.47
CA LYS A 119 15.84 3.96 17.36
C LYS A 119 16.60 3.65 18.67
N GLU A 120 15.95 3.89 19.79
CA GLU A 120 16.56 3.71 21.11
C GLU A 120 16.74 2.23 21.46
N LEU A 121 15.83 1.37 20.93
CA LEU A 121 15.85 -0.08 21.17
C LEU A 121 16.63 -0.84 20.10
N HIS A 122 16.49 -0.43 18.83
CA HIS A 122 16.98 -1.20 17.69
C HIS A 122 18.18 -0.56 16.98
N GLY A 123 18.57 0.66 17.36
CA GLY A 123 19.63 1.40 16.70
C GLY A 123 19.25 1.85 15.28
N GLU A 124 20.07 1.56 14.29
CA GLU A 124 19.89 2.05 12.92
C GLU A 124 18.72 1.34 12.20
N GLN A 125 17.98 2.13 11.40
CA GLN A 125 16.80 1.66 10.66
C GLN A 125 17.10 0.48 9.72
N TRP A 126 18.24 0.53 9.05
CA TRP A 126 18.67 -0.53 8.13
C TRP A 126 18.97 -1.85 8.87
N LYS A 127 19.62 -1.73 10.01
CA LYS A 127 19.87 -2.90 10.87
C LYS A 127 18.55 -3.55 11.29
N ARG A 128 17.59 -2.75 11.75
CA ARG A 128 16.27 -3.27 12.13
C ARG A 128 15.55 -3.94 10.95
N LEU A 129 15.66 -3.39 9.74
CA LEU A 129 15.11 -4.04 8.56
C LEU A 129 15.74 -5.42 8.33
N ALA A 130 17.07 -5.52 8.40
CA ALA A 130 17.76 -6.81 8.26
C ALA A 130 17.33 -7.80 9.35
N ASP A 131 17.28 -7.38 10.61
CA ASP A 131 16.82 -8.23 11.72
C ASP A 131 15.41 -8.79 11.45
N LEU A 132 14.47 -7.94 10.98
CA LEU A 132 13.09 -8.34 10.65
C LEU A 132 13.01 -9.32 9.48
N ILE A 133 13.89 -9.19 8.49
CA ILE A 133 13.98 -10.11 7.36
C ILE A 133 14.57 -11.45 7.83
N GLU A 134 15.65 -11.41 8.61
CA GLU A 134 16.27 -12.62 9.17
C GLU A 134 15.32 -13.40 10.08
N GLU A 135 14.59 -12.70 10.95
CA GLU A 135 13.59 -13.31 11.84
C GLU A 135 12.53 -14.13 11.10
N ARG A 136 12.21 -13.77 9.84
CA ARG A 136 11.16 -14.40 9.03
C ARG A 136 11.68 -15.37 7.99
N ASP A 137 12.97 -15.31 7.70
CA ASP A 137 13.70 -16.17 6.75
C ASP A 137 12.95 -16.40 5.41
N PRO A 138 12.49 -15.33 4.71
CA PRO A 138 11.74 -15.48 3.47
C PRO A 138 12.60 -16.12 2.38
N LYS A 139 12.00 -16.95 1.54
CA LYS A 139 12.68 -17.57 0.40
C LYS A 139 12.87 -16.64 -0.78
N ARG A 140 11.92 -15.72 -0.99
CA ARG A 140 11.96 -14.70 -2.06
C ARG A 140 11.54 -13.35 -1.52
N ILE A 141 12.41 -12.34 -1.71
CA ILE A 141 12.24 -10.98 -1.23
C ILE A 141 12.06 -10.08 -2.45
N GLY A 142 10.83 -9.60 -2.65
CA GLY A 142 10.53 -8.64 -3.71
C GLY A 142 10.93 -7.22 -3.33
N ILE A 143 11.58 -6.50 -4.24
CA ILE A 143 11.78 -5.05 -4.16
C ILE A 143 11.45 -4.41 -5.51
N ASN A 144 11.13 -3.13 -5.53
CA ASN A 144 10.62 -2.46 -6.72
C ASN A 144 11.73 -1.98 -7.64
N TYR A 145 12.22 -2.84 -8.50
CA TYR A 145 13.01 -2.49 -9.67
C TYR A 145 12.50 -3.26 -10.89
N SER A 146 12.62 -2.66 -12.08
CA SER A 146 12.17 -3.26 -13.33
C SER A 146 12.94 -2.68 -14.51
N GLU A 147 13.28 -3.52 -15.47
CA GLU A 147 13.86 -3.09 -16.75
C GLU A 147 12.79 -2.73 -17.78
N THR A 148 11.53 -3.16 -17.57
CA THR A 148 10.47 -3.09 -18.57
C THR A 148 9.28 -2.26 -18.14
N PHE A 149 8.97 -2.19 -16.85
CA PHE A 149 7.78 -1.53 -16.33
C PHE A 149 8.12 -0.40 -15.35
N ALA A 150 8.15 0.82 -15.84
CA ALA A 150 8.58 2.01 -15.09
C ALA A 150 7.83 2.24 -13.77
N LEU A 151 6.56 1.84 -13.65
CA LEU A 151 5.81 1.95 -12.38
C LEU A 151 6.30 0.95 -11.31
N ALA A 152 6.98 -0.11 -11.71
CA ALA A 152 7.59 -1.09 -10.82
C ALA A 152 9.08 -0.81 -10.56
N ASP A 153 9.67 0.23 -11.18
CA ASP A 153 11.07 0.65 -11.01
C ASP A 153 11.15 1.86 -10.08
N GLY A 154 10.72 1.67 -8.84
CA GLY A 154 10.55 2.76 -7.88
C GLY A 154 11.67 2.91 -6.85
N ILE A 155 12.51 1.90 -6.64
CA ILE A 155 13.61 1.99 -5.69
C ILE A 155 14.75 2.84 -6.27
N THR A 156 15.24 3.81 -5.49
CA THR A 156 16.39 4.58 -5.95
C THR A 156 17.68 3.77 -5.85
N LYS A 157 18.66 4.08 -6.71
CA LYS A 157 19.96 3.42 -6.68
C LYS A 157 20.60 3.44 -5.29
N THR A 158 20.53 4.56 -4.59
CA THR A 158 21.09 4.68 -3.25
C THR A 158 20.42 3.76 -2.24
N GLU A 159 19.08 3.67 -2.25
CA GLU A 159 18.34 2.80 -1.34
C GLU A 159 18.54 1.32 -1.70
N TYR A 160 18.65 1.00 -2.97
CA TYR A 160 19.00 -0.34 -3.44
C TYR A 160 20.38 -0.79 -2.92
N ASP A 161 21.40 0.06 -3.05
CA ASP A 161 22.75 -0.26 -2.59
C ASP A 161 22.79 -0.44 -1.06
N LEU A 162 22.16 0.47 -0.32
CA LEU A 162 22.08 0.37 1.14
C LEU A 162 21.34 -0.89 1.59
N PHE A 163 20.25 -1.24 0.93
CA PHE A 163 19.53 -2.46 1.19
C PHE A 163 20.40 -3.70 1.01
N HIS A 164 21.06 -3.80 -0.15
CA HIS A 164 21.97 -4.92 -0.43
C HIS A 164 23.18 -4.98 0.49
N GLN A 165 23.75 -3.83 0.89
CA GLN A 165 24.87 -3.79 1.85
C GLN A 165 24.47 -4.25 3.24
N THR A 166 23.22 -4.04 3.61
CA THR A 166 22.71 -4.36 4.95
C THR A 166 22.42 -5.85 5.12
N LEU A 167 22.00 -6.51 4.04
CA LEU A 167 21.63 -7.94 4.08
C LEU A 167 22.88 -8.85 4.06
N PRO A 168 22.86 -9.97 4.80
CA PRO A 168 23.85 -11.04 4.63
C PRO A 168 23.71 -11.68 3.25
N ASN A 169 24.80 -12.30 2.75
CA ASN A 169 24.89 -12.83 1.38
C ASN A 169 23.74 -13.76 1.03
N TYR A 170 23.39 -14.67 1.91
CA TYR A 170 22.34 -15.66 1.65
C TYR A 170 20.94 -15.05 1.45
N LEU A 171 20.65 -13.90 2.07
CA LEU A 171 19.41 -13.16 1.86
C LEU A 171 19.47 -12.30 0.60
N ARG A 172 20.64 -11.75 0.25
CA ARG A 172 20.82 -11.01 -1.00
C ARG A 172 20.51 -11.84 -2.23
N GLU A 173 20.89 -13.12 -2.22
CA GLU A 173 20.61 -14.06 -3.31
C GLU A 173 19.12 -14.37 -3.49
N ARG A 174 18.29 -14.06 -2.49
CA ARG A 174 16.83 -14.22 -2.52
C ARG A 174 16.08 -12.98 -2.98
N VAL A 175 16.80 -11.88 -3.22
CA VAL A 175 16.18 -10.61 -3.68
C VAL A 175 15.83 -10.71 -5.16
N VAL A 176 14.60 -10.37 -5.48
CA VAL A 176 14.05 -10.40 -6.84
C VAL A 176 13.26 -9.14 -7.15
N SER A 177 13.02 -8.87 -8.43
CA SER A 177 12.05 -7.85 -8.83
C SER A 177 10.65 -8.22 -8.37
N ALA A 178 9.89 -7.24 -7.88
CA ALA A 178 8.48 -7.34 -7.59
C ALA A 178 7.58 -6.90 -8.75
N GLU A 179 8.11 -6.89 -9.96
CA GLU A 179 7.42 -6.59 -11.22
C GLU A 179 6.21 -7.49 -11.47
#